data_dbba0112f31d4a18fec12fdc8c3d2244
#
_entry.id   dbba0112f31d4a18fec12fdc8c3d2244
#
_cell.length_a   1.000
_cell.length_b   1.000
_cell.length_c   1.000
_cell.angle_alpha   90.00
_cell.angle_beta   90.00
_cell.angle_gamma   90.00
#
_symmetry.space_group_name_H-M   'P 1'
#
loop_
_entity.id
_entity.type
_entity.pdbx_description
1 polymer ?
#
loop_
_entity_poly.entity_id
_entity_poly.type
_entity_poly.pdbx_seq_one_letter_code
_entity_poly.pdbx_strand_id
1 'polypeptide(L)'
;MRKFKQIYVEITNICNLNCSFCPKNNRPKRFMTTDEFEMITNEVSPLTNTICLHLMGEPLLHPNIKEIFDICNKKNLNVYLTTNGTLLKKNLDMLKSGCAKRISVSLHSFEANNNFNSLDEYLDDILVSCKEISNNSQTYIEFRLWNETSDKNAKNTLNRNII
;
A
#
# COMPACT_ATOMS: atom_id res chain seq x y z
N MET A 1 -19.05 -21.40 1.36
CA MET A 1 -18.44 -20.67 2.51
C MET A 1 -16.97 -20.40 2.16
N ARG A 2 -16.51 -19.12 2.18
CA ARG A 2 -15.13 -18.78 1.83
C ARG A 2 -14.18 -19.23 2.93
N LYS A 3 -13.00 -19.75 2.54
CA LYS A 3 -12.07 -20.43 3.43
C LYS A 3 -11.15 -19.45 4.19
N PHE A 4 -10.87 -18.27 3.60
CA PHE A 4 -9.97 -17.28 4.17
C PHE A 4 -10.63 -15.90 4.27
N LYS A 5 -10.28 -15.12 5.30
CA LYS A 5 -10.72 -13.73 5.44
C LYS A 5 -10.09 -12.85 4.36
N GLN A 6 -8.80 -13.06 4.11
CA GLN A 6 -8.02 -12.34 3.10
C GLN A 6 -6.84 -13.19 2.63
N ILE A 7 -6.36 -12.94 1.43
CA ILE A 7 -5.16 -13.57 0.86
C ILE A 7 -4.21 -12.46 0.39
N TYR A 8 -2.92 -12.65 0.65
CA TYR A 8 -1.88 -11.72 0.21
C TYR A 8 -1.31 -12.18 -1.12
N VAL A 9 -1.23 -11.26 -2.07
CA VAL A 9 -0.58 -11.45 -3.38
C VAL A 9 0.37 -10.29 -3.60
N GLU A 10 1.66 -10.56 -3.45
CA GLU A 10 2.71 -9.58 -3.71
C GLU A 10 2.82 -9.34 -5.22
N ILE A 11 2.35 -8.20 -5.70
CA ILE A 11 2.38 -7.86 -7.14
C ILE A 11 3.73 -7.28 -7.60
N THR A 12 4.57 -6.86 -6.64
CA THR A 12 5.94 -6.39 -6.88
C THR A 12 6.76 -6.44 -5.60
N ASN A 13 8.06 -6.65 -5.75
CA ASN A 13 9.05 -6.45 -4.69
C ASN A 13 9.94 -5.22 -4.94
N ILE A 14 9.56 -4.36 -5.91
CA ILE A 14 10.23 -3.10 -6.22
C ILE A 14 9.58 -1.99 -5.38
N CYS A 15 10.41 -1.17 -4.74
CA CYS A 15 9.96 -0.01 -3.98
C CYS A 15 10.80 1.21 -4.38
N ASN A 16 10.18 2.39 -4.40
CA ASN A 16 10.86 3.66 -4.63
C ASN A 16 11.52 4.22 -3.35
N LEU A 17 11.31 3.58 -2.20
CA LEU A 17 11.97 3.89 -0.93
C LEU A 17 12.91 2.77 -0.50
N ASN A 18 13.79 3.09 0.46
CA ASN A 18 14.77 2.15 1.02
C ASN A 18 14.77 2.19 2.54
N CYS A 19 13.59 2.08 3.15
CA CYS A 19 13.39 2.19 4.59
C CYS A 19 14.36 1.29 5.38
N SER A 20 14.94 1.84 6.44
CA SER A 20 15.93 1.16 7.29
C SER A 20 15.37 -0.09 7.98
N PHE A 21 14.08 -0.05 8.34
CA PHE A 21 13.37 -1.16 9.00
C PHE A 21 12.87 -2.25 8.03
N CYS A 22 12.86 -1.97 6.72
CA CYS A 22 12.31 -2.92 5.74
C CYS A 22 13.21 -4.14 5.60
N PRO A 23 12.68 -5.37 5.76
CA PRO A 23 13.47 -6.57 5.58
C PRO A 23 13.98 -6.66 4.14
N LYS A 24 15.29 -6.77 3.99
CA LYS A 24 15.91 -6.94 2.67
C LYS A 24 15.80 -8.39 2.23
N ASN A 25 15.58 -8.62 0.96
CA ASN A 25 15.62 -9.94 0.36
C ASN A 25 16.44 -9.95 -0.93
N ASN A 26 16.98 -11.11 -1.29
CA ASN A 26 17.82 -11.30 -2.46
C ASN A 26 17.02 -11.80 -3.69
N ARG A 27 15.69 -11.77 -3.64
CA ARG A 27 14.86 -12.15 -4.79
C ARG A 27 15.08 -11.18 -5.95
N PRO A 28 15.09 -11.64 -7.20
CA PRO A 28 15.11 -10.77 -8.37
C PRO A 28 13.99 -9.72 -8.29
N LYS A 29 14.34 -8.47 -8.59
CA LYS A 29 13.36 -7.37 -8.63
C LYS A 29 12.46 -7.53 -9.84
N ARG A 30 11.13 -7.58 -9.61
CA ARG A 30 10.16 -7.71 -10.70
C ARG A 30 8.79 -7.13 -10.37
N PHE A 31 8.06 -6.84 -11.41
CA PHE A 31 6.60 -6.70 -11.37
C PHE A 31 5.96 -8.01 -11.82
N MET A 32 4.87 -8.41 -11.18
CA MET A 32 4.02 -9.50 -11.65
C MET A 32 3.32 -9.07 -12.93
N THR A 33 3.25 -9.93 -13.93
CA THR A 33 2.47 -9.59 -15.13
C THR A 33 0.97 -9.65 -14.84
N THR A 34 0.16 -8.97 -15.65
CA THR A 34 -1.30 -9.02 -15.54
C THR A 34 -1.85 -10.42 -15.77
N ASP A 35 -1.26 -11.19 -16.68
CA ASP A 35 -1.64 -12.58 -16.95
C ASP A 35 -1.36 -13.48 -15.74
N GLU A 36 -0.17 -13.35 -15.11
CA GLU A 36 0.16 -14.06 -13.87
C GLU A 36 -0.84 -13.71 -12.76
N PHE A 37 -1.17 -12.41 -12.64
CA PHE A 37 -2.12 -11.94 -11.64
C PHE A 37 -3.53 -12.48 -11.90
N GLU A 38 -3.98 -12.49 -13.16
CA GLU A 38 -5.29 -13.04 -13.51
C GLU A 38 -5.38 -14.54 -13.24
N MET A 39 -4.33 -15.30 -13.55
CA MET A 39 -4.25 -16.73 -13.24
C MET A 39 -4.35 -16.97 -11.72
N ILE A 40 -3.57 -16.22 -10.91
CA ILE A 40 -3.63 -16.32 -9.44
C ILE A 40 -5.03 -15.96 -8.92
N THR A 41 -5.63 -14.89 -9.43
CA THR A 41 -6.96 -14.46 -8.95
C THR A 41 -8.07 -15.42 -9.34
N ASN A 42 -7.95 -16.21 -10.41
CA ASN A 42 -8.86 -17.30 -10.74
C ASN A 42 -8.88 -18.36 -9.62
N GLU A 43 -7.70 -18.72 -9.10
CA GLU A 43 -7.56 -19.69 -8.01
C GLU A 43 -7.98 -19.10 -6.64
N VAL A 44 -7.75 -17.81 -6.44
CA VAL A 44 -7.96 -17.14 -5.14
C VAL A 44 -9.42 -16.72 -4.94
N SER A 45 -10.12 -16.28 -5.98
CA SER A 45 -11.48 -15.74 -5.86
C SER A 45 -12.53 -16.69 -5.29
N PRO A 46 -12.46 -18.03 -5.47
CA PRO A 46 -13.36 -18.96 -4.76
C PRO A 46 -13.06 -19.08 -3.26
N LEU A 47 -11.85 -18.73 -2.82
CA LEU A 47 -11.35 -18.94 -1.46
C LEU A 47 -11.54 -17.73 -0.55
N THR A 48 -11.53 -16.52 -1.11
CA THR A 48 -11.71 -15.26 -0.37
C THR A 48 -12.44 -14.22 -1.20
N ASN A 49 -12.96 -13.18 -0.55
CA ASN A 49 -13.44 -11.97 -1.23
C ASN A 49 -12.52 -10.78 -1.00
N THR A 50 -11.36 -10.97 -0.36
CA THR A 50 -10.44 -9.88 -0.05
C THR A 50 -9.00 -10.27 -0.39
N ILE A 51 -8.36 -9.45 -1.19
CA ILE A 51 -6.99 -9.60 -1.61
C ILE A 51 -6.16 -8.41 -1.13
N CYS A 52 -4.96 -8.69 -0.60
CA CYS A 52 -3.99 -7.69 -0.20
C CYS A 52 -2.86 -7.66 -1.22
N LEU A 53 -2.64 -6.53 -1.89
CA LEU A 53 -1.67 -6.40 -2.98
C LEU A 53 -0.23 -6.11 -2.53
N HIS A 54 0.06 -6.34 -1.25
CA HIS A 54 1.34 -5.99 -0.64
C HIS A 54 1.91 -7.13 0.21
N LEU A 55 3.22 -7.23 0.21
CA LEU A 55 4.10 -7.79 1.23
C LEU A 55 5.36 -6.97 1.24
N MET A 56 6.13 -7.03 0.16
CA MET A 56 7.28 -6.18 -0.10
C MET A 56 6.95 -5.21 -1.25
N GLY A 57 7.84 -4.22 -1.48
CA GLY A 57 7.69 -3.28 -2.57
C GLY A 57 6.63 -2.19 -2.32
N GLU A 58 6.41 -1.36 -3.34
CA GLU A 58 5.37 -0.34 -3.38
C GLU A 58 4.35 -0.68 -4.48
N PRO A 59 3.14 -1.11 -4.13
CA PRO A 59 2.14 -1.52 -5.12
C PRO A 59 1.77 -0.43 -6.13
N LEU A 60 1.72 0.84 -5.71
CA LEU A 60 1.39 1.96 -6.59
C LEU A 60 2.49 2.29 -7.61
N LEU A 61 3.67 1.66 -7.47
CA LEU A 61 4.74 1.74 -8.46
C LEU A 61 4.50 0.80 -9.66
N HIS A 62 3.59 -0.16 -9.52
CA HIS A 62 3.34 -1.15 -10.56
C HIS A 62 2.81 -0.48 -11.84
N PRO A 63 3.44 -0.69 -13.01
CA PRO A 63 3.08 0.01 -14.25
C PRO A 63 1.63 -0.26 -14.69
N ASN A 64 1.12 -1.45 -14.41
CA ASN A 64 -0.22 -1.89 -14.79
C ASN A 64 -1.17 -1.93 -13.56
N ILE A 65 -0.95 -1.08 -12.56
CA ILE A 65 -1.74 -1.11 -11.31
C ILE A 65 -3.25 -0.95 -11.57
N LYS A 66 -3.63 -0.11 -12.52
CA LYS A 66 -5.04 0.08 -12.89
C LYS A 66 -5.66 -1.22 -13.41
N GLU A 67 -4.97 -1.92 -14.30
CA GLU A 67 -5.44 -3.19 -14.86
C GLU A 67 -5.58 -4.28 -13.79
N ILE A 68 -4.65 -4.31 -12.82
CA ILE A 68 -4.74 -5.19 -11.64
C ILE A 68 -6.00 -4.92 -10.83
N PHE A 69 -6.35 -3.64 -10.59
CA PHE A 69 -7.60 -3.28 -9.93
C PHE A 69 -8.83 -3.68 -10.76
N ASP A 70 -8.78 -3.48 -12.08
CA ASP A 70 -9.86 -3.86 -12.98
C ASP A 70 -10.11 -5.39 -12.95
N ILE A 71 -9.05 -6.20 -12.89
CA ILE A 71 -9.15 -7.66 -12.72
C ILE A 71 -9.82 -8.01 -11.39
N CYS A 72 -9.40 -7.38 -10.29
CA CYS A 72 -10.02 -7.58 -8.97
C CYS A 72 -11.51 -7.24 -8.99
N ASN A 73 -11.85 -6.11 -9.59
CA ASN A 73 -13.24 -5.65 -9.68
C ASN A 73 -14.12 -6.61 -10.48
N LYS A 74 -13.67 -7.08 -11.64
CA LYS A 74 -14.37 -8.09 -12.46
C LYS A 74 -14.65 -9.38 -11.68
N LYS A 75 -13.80 -9.73 -10.71
CA LYS A 75 -13.93 -10.93 -9.87
C LYS A 75 -14.60 -10.68 -8.52
N ASN A 76 -15.14 -9.47 -8.29
CA ASN A 76 -15.74 -9.04 -7.03
C ASN A 76 -14.79 -9.24 -5.82
N LEU A 77 -13.50 -8.99 -6.00
CA LEU A 77 -12.50 -9.02 -4.94
C LEU A 77 -12.33 -7.62 -4.34
N ASN A 78 -12.51 -7.51 -3.03
CA ASN A 78 -12.15 -6.30 -2.29
C ASN A 78 -10.63 -6.17 -2.24
N VAL A 79 -10.09 -5.03 -2.64
CA VAL A 79 -8.66 -4.78 -2.59
C VAL A 79 -8.30 -4.02 -1.31
N TYR A 80 -7.32 -4.57 -0.58
CA TYR A 80 -6.62 -3.89 0.50
C TYR A 80 -5.21 -3.52 0.02
N LEU A 81 -4.91 -2.24 0.07
CA LEU A 81 -3.65 -1.67 -0.37
C LEU A 81 -2.87 -1.16 0.85
N THR A 82 -1.57 -1.47 0.92
CA THR A 82 -0.64 -0.78 1.82
C THR A 82 0.39 -0.07 0.96
N THR A 83 0.61 1.21 1.25
CA THR A 83 1.49 2.09 0.48
C THR A 83 2.34 2.96 1.40
N ASN A 84 3.50 3.37 0.94
CA ASN A 84 4.32 4.39 1.59
C ASN A 84 3.79 5.83 1.39
N GLY A 85 2.74 5.99 0.61
CA GLY A 85 2.03 7.25 0.39
C GLY A 85 2.61 8.15 -0.72
N THR A 86 3.87 7.99 -1.10
CA THR A 86 4.55 8.90 -2.05
C THR A 86 3.95 8.94 -3.45
N LEU A 87 3.18 7.93 -3.82
CA LEU A 87 2.57 7.79 -5.14
C LEU A 87 1.04 7.97 -5.12
N LEU A 88 0.44 8.38 -4.01
CA LEU A 88 -1.01 8.62 -3.91
C LEU A 88 -1.46 9.69 -4.89
N LYS A 89 -0.79 10.84 -4.92
CA LYS A 89 -1.10 11.95 -5.81
C LYS A 89 -1.02 11.56 -7.29
N LYS A 90 0.00 10.77 -7.67
CA LYS A 90 0.17 10.28 -9.05
C LYS A 90 -0.97 9.34 -9.48
N ASN A 91 -1.53 8.58 -8.55
CA ASN A 91 -2.58 7.59 -8.81
C ASN A 91 -3.97 8.07 -8.35
N LEU A 92 -4.13 9.37 -8.06
CA LEU A 92 -5.30 9.92 -7.38
C LEU A 92 -6.61 9.65 -8.13
N ASP A 93 -6.65 9.88 -9.44
CA ASP A 93 -7.87 9.68 -10.23
C ASP A 93 -8.36 8.23 -10.22
N MET A 94 -7.44 7.29 -10.26
CA MET A 94 -7.78 5.86 -10.13
C MET A 94 -8.30 5.56 -8.71
N LEU A 95 -7.62 6.05 -7.67
CA LEU A 95 -7.98 5.76 -6.29
C LEU A 95 -9.32 6.39 -5.88
N LYS A 96 -9.65 7.58 -6.39
CA LYS A 96 -10.97 8.24 -6.21
C LYS A 96 -12.14 7.45 -6.79
N SER A 97 -11.90 6.56 -7.76
CA SER A 97 -12.96 5.70 -8.30
C SER A 97 -13.45 4.62 -7.32
N GLY A 98 -12.80 4.49 -6.15
CA GLY A 98 -13.17 3.49 -5.14
C GLY A 98 -12.70 2.07 -5.46
N CYS A 99 -11.66 1.96 -6.32
CA CYS A 99 -11.08 0.67 -6.70
C CYS A 99 -10.48 -0.11 -5.52
N ALA A 100 -10.06 0.57 -4.45
CA ALA A 100 -9.60 -0.03 -3.21
C ALA A 100 -10.67 0.06 -2.12
N LYS A 101 -10.93 -1.04 -1.42
CA LYS A 101 -11.82 -1.04 -0.24
C LYS A 101 -11.12 -0.45 0.99
N ARG A 102 -9.80 -0.65 1.11
CA ARG A 102 -8.98 -0.09 2.18
C ARG A 102 -7.61 0.33 1.66
N ILE A 103 -7.15 1.50 2.10
CA ILE A 103 -5.79 1.99 1.88
C ILE A 103 -5.16 2.25 3.25
N SER A 104 -4.05 1.55 3.52
CA SER A 104 -3.20 1.73 4.69
C SER A 104 -1.95 2.50 4.31
N VAL A 105 -1.77 3.71 4.84
CA VAL A 105 -0.63 4.57 4.53
C VAL A 105 0.41 4.48 5.63
N SER A 106 1.63 4.06 5.27
CA SER A 106 2.75 3.86 6.19
C SER A 106 3.52 5.18 6.40
N LEU A 107 3.05 6.06 7.28
CA LEU A 107 3.66 7.37 7.53
C LEU A 107 5.08 7.28 8.11
N HIS A 108 5.39 6.24 8.87
CA HIS A 108 6.73 5.95 9.39
C HIS A 108 7.80 5.76 8.32
N SER A 109 7.41 5.70 7.04
CA SER A 109 8.36 5.65 5.92
C SER A 109 9.18 6.93 5.77
N PHE A 110 8.69 8.08 6.24
CA PHE A 110 9.41 9.36 6.18
C PHE A 110 10.76 9.28 6.90
N GLU A 111 10.74 8.97 8.20
CA GLU A 111 11.93 8.99 9.06
C GLU A 111 12.95 7.88 8.73
N ALA A 112 12.47 6.82 8.09
CA ALA A 112 13.33 5.71 7.65
C ALA A 112 14.06 5.96 6.32
N ASN A 113 13.89 7.14 5.74
CA ASN A 113 14.50 7.56 4.47
C ASN A 113 15.03 8.99 4.58
N ASN A 114 16.24 9.21 4.02
CA ASN A 114 16.87 10.53 3.99
C ASN A 114 16.55 11.34 2.71
N ASN A 115 15.57 10.90 1.92
CA ASN A 115 15.32 11.43 0.57
C ASN A 115 14.16 12.43 0.52
N PHE A 116 13.58 12.80 1.64
CA PHE A 116 12.50 13.78 1.71
C PHE A 116 13.03 15.16 2.08
N ASN A 117 12.55 16.20 1.42
CA ASN A 117 12.96 17.58 1.66
C ASN A 117 12.38 18.14 2.97
N SER A 118 11.11 17.85 3.23
CA SER A 118 10.45 18.24 4.48
C SER A 118 9.34 17.24 4.87
N LEU A 119 9.08 17.17 6.17
CA LEU A 119 7.97 16.38 6.71
C LEU A 119 6.62 16.98 6.30
N ASP A 120 6.49 18.30 6.35
CA ASP A 120 5.25 19.00 6.03
C ASP A 120 4.84 18.75 4.58
N GLU A 121 5.77 18.88 3.62
CA GLU A 121 5.51 18.59 2.21
C GLU A 121 5.09 17.12 1.98
N TYR A 122 5.75 16.19 2.64
CA TYR A 122 5.40 14.76 2.57
C TYR A 122 4.00 14.49 3.13
N LEU A 123 3.66 15.07 4.27
CA LEU A 123 2.37 14.89 4.92
C LEU A 123 1.26 15.60 4.15
N ASP A 124 1.48 16.81 3.67
CA ASP A 124 0.49 17.58 2.92
C ASP A 124 0.04 16.82 1.66
N ASP A 125 0.96 16.33 0.86
CA ASP A 125 0.63 15.55 -0.35
C ASP A 125 -0.18 14.29 -0.01
N ILE A 126 0.15 13.60 1.07
CA ILE A 126 -0.58 12.42 1.54
C ILE A 126 -1.97 12.79 2.05
N LEU A 127 -2.08 13.78 2.94
CA LEU A 127 -3.32 14.16 3.58
C LEU A 127 -4.32 14.73 2.56
N VAL A 128 -3.86 15.58 1.66
CA VAL A 128 -4.67 16.10 0.54
C VAL A 128 -5.18 14.96 -0.34
N SER A 129 -4.29 14.04 -0.73
CA SER A 129 -4.70 12.88 -1.55
C SER A 129 -5.70 11.99 -0.82
N CYS A 130 -5.47 11.70 0.46
CA CYS A 130 -6.38 10.88 1.28
C CYS A 130 -7.76 11.54 1.44
N LYS A 131 -7.80 12.86 1.66
CA LYS A 131 -9.04 13.63 1.73
C LYS A 131 -9.83 13.57 0.42
N GLU A 132 -9.16 13.74 -0.71
CA GLU A 132 -9.77 13.62 -2.03
C GLU A 132 -10.34 12.23 -2.27
N ILE A 133 -9.61 11.17 -1.92
CA ILE A 133 -10.08 9.79 -2.04
C ILE A 133 -11.32 9.57 -1.16
N SER A 134 -11.28 9.98 0.11
CA SER A 134 -12.40 9.81 1.05
C SER A 134 -13.65 10.58 0.64
N ASN A 135 -13.49 11.77 0.05
CA ASN A 135 -14.61 12.58 -0.41
C ASN A 135 -15.31 12.01 -1.66
N ASN A 136 -14.60 11.24 -2.47
CA ASN A 136 -15.08 10.74 -3.76
C ASN A 136 -15.35 9.23 -3.77
N SER A 137 -15.05 8.50 -2.68
CA SER A 137 -15.22 7.05 -2.62
C SER A 137 -15.60 6.56 -1.24
N GLN A 138 -15.97 5.29 -1.14
CA GLN A 138 -16.20 4.57 0.13
C GLN A 138 -14.94 3.84 0.63
N THR A 139 -13.76 4.27 0.17
CA THR A 139 -12.47 3.70 0.57
C THR A 139 -12.18 4.06 2.03
N TYR A 140 -11.97 3.04 2.85
CA TYR A 140 -11.49 3.24 4.22
C TYR A 140 -9.98 3.53 4.20
N ILE A 141 -9.58 4.65 4.81
CA ILE A 141 -8.17 5.03 4.91
C ILE A 141 -7.72 4.89 6.36
N GLU A 142 -6.57 4.26 6.56
CA GLU A 142 -5.89 4.18 7.84
C GLU A 142 -4.45 4.66 7.72
N PHE A 143 -3.96 5.36 8.72
CA PHE A 143 -2.56 5.74 8.85
C PHE A 143 -1.85 4.78 9.79
N ARG A 144 -0.68 4.32 9.38
CA ARG A 144 0.15 3.40 10.17
C ARG A 144 1.41 4.13 10.63
N LEU A 145 1.56 4.15 11.96
CA LEU A 145 2.74 4.64 12.64
C LEU A 145 3.42 3.44 13.31
N TRP A 146 4.70 3.27 13.07
CA TRP A 146 5.48 2.20 13.68
C TRP A 146 6.30 2.80 14.80
N ASN A 147 6.09 2.33 16.01
CA ASN A 147 6.92 2.66 17.15
C ASN A 147 7.91 1.51 17.37
N GLU A 148 9.17 1.81 17.13
CA GLU A 148 10.24 0.90 17.50
C GLU A 148 10.44 1.04 19.02
N THR A 149 10.08 0.06 19.82
CA THR A 149 10.78 -0.39 21.01
C THR A 149 9.93 -1.14 22.02
N SER A 150 10.46 -2.27 22.43
CA SER A 150 10.25 -2.90 23.75
C SER A 150 11.02 -2.20 24.89
N ASP A 151 11.91 -1.23 24.60
CA ASP A 151 12.72 -0.53 25.61
C ASP A 151 11.97 0.70 26.10
N LYS A 152 11.52 0.63 27.37
CA LYS A 152 10.81 1.73 28.05
C LYS A 152 11.64 3.02 28.19
N ASN A 153 12.95 2.96 27.96
CA ASN A 153 13.90 4.08 28.05
C ASN A 153 14.30 4.65 26.68
N ALA A 154 13.96 3.99 25.59
CA ALA A 154 14.25 4.52 24.27
C ALA A 154 13.34 5.74 24.01
N LYS A 155 13.98 6.88 23.88
CA LYS A 155 13.32 8.10 23.39
C LYS A 155 12.99 7.87 21.91
N ASN A 156 11.81 7.35 21.66
CA ASN A 156 11.34 7.08 20.31
C ASN A 156 11.07 8.41 19.61
N THR A 157 12.00 8.82 18.75
CA THR A 157 11.90 10.08 18.02
C THR A 157 11.13 9.92 16.72
N LEU A 158 10.92 8.66 16.28
CA LEU A 158 10.46 8.32 14.93
C LEU A 158 9.06 8.84 14.56
N ASN A 159 8.18 9.11 15.51
CA ASN A 159 6.83 9.61 15.19
C ASN A 159 6.47 10.91 15.91
N ARG A 160 7.42 11.52 16.65
CA ARG A 160 7.14 12.72 17.45
C ARG A 160 6.69 13.93 16.65
N ASN A 161 7.11 14.00 15.39
CA ASN A 161 6.78 15.10 14.51
C ASN A 161 5.51 14.86 13.67
N ILE A 162 4.92 13.66 13.79
CA ILE A 162 3.71 13.26 13.03
C ILE A 162 2.47 13.28 13.94
N ILE A 163 2.67 13.20 15.26
CA ILE A 163 1.62 13.27 16.27
C ILE A 163 1.57 14.67 16.86
#